data_cc1e3b840832908a8675c182337f169b
#
_entry.id   cc1e3b840832908a8675c182337f169b
#
_cell.length_a   1.000
_cell.length_b   1.000
_cell.length_c   1.000
_cell.angle_alpha   90.00
_cell.angle_beta   90.00
_cell.angle_gamma   90.00
#
_symmetry.space_group_name_H-M   'P 1'
#
loop_
_entity.id
_entity.type
_entity.pdbx_description
1 polymer ?
#
loop_
_entity_poly.entity_id
_entity_poly.type
_entity_poly.pdbx_seq_one_letter_code
_entity_poly.pdbx_strand_id
1 'polypeptide(L)'
;KVCPVCKEKTTIHKENGVESLFCENKNCLAKKIKSISHFVSRDAMNIDGMSEATIEKLIAIGALHRLGDLFRIQEHKDEIIALEGFGEKSYQKLLQALVQSKHTTTARFLYSLGVPNIGPANAKMIVKALGQDFERIRQASVEDLVEIEGVGEVIAQAFVAFFENDANKEMIDDLLTVVTLEKEEQ
;
A
#
# COMPACT_ATOMS: atom_id res chain seq x y z
N LYS A 1 -16.70 6.72 -21.84
CA LYS A 1 -15.68 7.74 -21.51
C LYS A 1 -14.33 7.06 -21.34
N VAL A 2 -13.24 7.82 -21.35
CA VAL A 2 -11.88 7.31 -21.19
C VAL A 2 -11.21 7.93 -19.97
N CYS A 3 -10.29 7.20 -19.38
CA CYS A 3 -9.48 7.71 -18.27
C CYS A 3 -8.60 8.87 -18.76
N PRO A 4 -8.59 10.03 -18.09
CA PRO A 4 -7.77 11.17 -18.51
C PRO A 4 -6.26 10.90 -18.42
N VAL A 5 -5.85 9.93 -17.59
CA VAL A 5 -4.44 9.60 -17.35
C VAL A 5 -3.91 8.55 -18.33
N CYS A 6 -4.53 7.36 -18.36
CA CYS A 6 -4.03 6.23 -19.19
C CYS A 6 -4.76 6.04 -20.52
N LYS A 7 -5.84 6.82 -20.77
CA LYS A 7 -6.67 6.77 -21.99
C LYS A 7 -7.46 5.48 -22.23
N GLU A 8 -7.38 4.52 -21.32
CA GLU A 8 -8.19 3.30 -21.36
C GLU A 8 -9.67 3.61 -21.09
N LYS A 9 -10.54 2.73 -21.55
CA LYS A 9 -11.99 2.86 -21.34
C LYS A 9 -12.32 2.80 -19.84
N THR A 10 -13.23 3.69 -19.43
CA THR A 10 -13.78 3.70 -18.07
C THR A 10 -15.10 2.95 -18.02
N THR A 11 -15.39 2.35 -16.86
CA THR A 11 -16.66 1.72 -16.54
C THR A 11 -17.49 2.61 -15.59
N ILE A 12 -18.78 2.41 -15.56
CA ILE A 12 -19.68 3.10 -14.64
C ILE A 12 -19.97 2.16 -13.47
N HIS A 13 -19.59 2.57 -12.28
CA HIS A 13 -19.93 1.88 -11.03
C HIS A 13 -21.09 2.64 -10.37
N LYS A 14 -22.10 1.89 -9.94
CA LYS A 14 -23.26 2.42 -9.21
C LYS A 14 -23.23 1.90 -7.78
N GLU A 15 -23.07 2.80 -6.84
CA GLU A 15 -23.16 2.50 -5.41
C GLU A 15 -24.07 3.51 -4.72
N ASN A 16 -25.04 3.02 -3.97
CA ASN A 16 -25.97 3.85 -3.18
C ASN A 16 -26.64 4.98 -3.99
N GLY A 17 -27.00 4.69 -5.25
CA GLY A 17 -27.63 5.68 -6.13
C GLY A 17 -26.68 6.68 -6.76
N VAL A 18 -25.39 6.59 -6.52
CA VAL A 18 -24.37 7.44 -7.14
C VAL A 18 -23.68 6.67 -8.26
N GLU A 19 -23.60 7.29 -9.43
CA GLU A 19 -22.84 6.79 -10.57
C GLU A 19 -21.44 7.42 -10.59
N SER A 20 -20.41 6.59 -10.60
CA SER A 20 -19.04 7.05 -10.74
C SER A 20 -18.35 6.40 -11.93
N LEU A 21 -17.49 7.15 -12.59
CA LEU A 21 -16.62 6.62 -13.65
C LEU A 21 -15.38 6.02 -13.01
N PHE A 22 -15.08 4.77 -13.35
CA PHE A 22 -13.98 4.02 -12.79
C PHE A 22 -13.02 3.52 -13.87
N CYS A 23 -11.71 3.69 -13.65
CA CYS A 23 -10.68 3.15 -14.53
C CYS A 23 -10.31 1.73 -14.08
N GLU A 24 -10.54 0.76 -14.95
CA GLU A 24 -10.22 -0.66 -14.67
C GLU A 24 -8.76 -1.02 -14.97
N ASN A 25 -8.00 -0.13 -15.59
CA ASN A 25 -6.60 -0.41 -15.93
C ASN A 25 -5.74 -0.50 -14.67
N LYS A 26 -5.29 -1.69 -14.35
CA LYS A 26 -4.42 -1.98 -13.19
C LYS A 26 -3.05 -1.28 -13.29
N ASN A 27 -2.60 -0.97 -14.50
CA ASN A 27 -1.33 -0.29 -14.76
C ASN A 27 -1.47 1.23 -14.89
N CYS A 28 -2.64 1.80 -14.59
CA CYS A 28 -2.84 3.24 -14.63
C CYS A 28 -1.92 3.96 -13.65
N LEU A 29 -1.16 4.95 -14.14
CA LEU A 29 -0.23 5.74 -13.32
C LEU A 29 -0.92 6.40 -12.12
N ALA A 30 -2.14 6.90 -12.29
CA ALA A 30 -2.90 7.51 -11.21
C ALA A 30 -3.21 6.51 -10.09
N LYS A 31 -3.52 5.27 -10.43
CA LYS A 31 -3.73 4.19 -9.43
C LYS A 31 -2.45 3.82 -8.71
N LYS A 32 -1.34 3.76 -9.44
CA LYS A 32 -0.02 3.49 -8.86
C LYS A 32 0.38 4.57 -7.86
N ILE A 33 0.21 5.84 -8.22
CA ILE A 33 0.47 6.97 -7.33
C ILE A 33 -0.42 6.91 -6.09
N LYS A 34 -1.72 6.64 -6.26
CA LYS A 34 -2.66 6.48 -5.13
C LYS A 34 -2.27 5.35 -4.19
N SER A 35 -1.89 4.21 -4.74
CA SER A 35 -1.45 3.05 -3.95
C SER A 35 -0.21 3.36 -3.12
N ILE A 36 0.78 4.03 -3.71
CA ILE A 36 2.00 4.44 -3.02
C ILE A 36 1.70 5.54 -1.98
N SER A 37 0.87 6.53 -2.32
CA SER A 37 0.42 7.57 -1.40
C SER A 37 -0.28 6.98 -0.17
N HIS A 38 -1.12 5.98 -0.36
CA HIS A 38 -1.76 5.25 0.73
C HIS A 38 -0.73 4.54 1.61
N PHE A 39 0.20 3.82 0.99
CA PHE A 39 1.24 3.06 1.69
C PHE A 39 2.11 3.96 2.59
N VAL A 40 2.47 5.15 2.13
CA VAL A 40 3.31 6.10 2.89
C VAL A 40 2.54 6.96 3.86
N SER A 41 1.20 6.91 3.86
CA SER A 41 0.34 7.76 4.67
C SER A 41 0.55 7.55 6.17
N ARG A 42 0.10 8.53 6.95
CA ARG A 42 0.29 8.61 8.40
C ARG A 42 -0.16 7.36 9.17
N ASP A 43 -1.34 6.84 8.83
CA ASP A 43 -1.91 5.67 9.50
C ASP A 43 -1.39 4.33 8.96
N ALA A 44 -0.65 4.38 7.85
CA ALA A 44 0.03 3.25 7.23
C ALA A 44 1.50 3.21 7.66
N MET A 45 2.44 3.26 6.71
CA MET A 45 3.88 3.19 7.01
C MET A 45 4.45 4.49 7.57
N ASN A 46 3.72 5.59 7.50
CA ASN A 46 4.09 6.90 8.05
C ASN A 46 5.48 7.37 7.61
N ILE A 47 5.65 7.49 6.29
CA ILE A 47 6.91 7.94 5.68
C ILE A 47 6.79 9.40 5.28
N ASP A 48 7.46 10.28 6.01
CA ASP A 48 7.48 11.71 5.72
C ASP A 48 8.27 12.03 4.44
N GLY A 49 7.88 13.10 3.75
CA GLY A 49 8.59 13.60 2.57
C GLY A 49 8.17 12.95 1.26
N MET A 50 7.16 12.10 1.26
CA MET A 50 6.61 11.41 0.08
C MET A 50 5.31 12.04 -0.39
N SER A 51 5.38 13.26 -0.96
CA SER A 51 4.24 13.87 -1.66
C SER A 51 3.93 13.13 -2.98
N GLU A 52 2.73 13.33 -3.54
CA GLU A 52 2.40 12.78 -4.87
C GLU A 52 3.39 13.25 -5.94
N ALA A 53 3.81 14.52 -5.90
CA ALA A 53 4.81 15.05 -6.82
C ALA A 53 6.16 14.32 -6.68
N THR A 54 6.60 14.02 -5.48
CA THR A 54 7.81 13.24 -5.22
C THR A 54 7.67 11.81 -5.76
N ILE A 55 6.54 11.17 -5.51
CA ILE A 55 6.23 9.82 -6.02
C ILE A 55 6.31 9.81 -7.54
N GLU A 56 5.67 10.77 -8.21
CA GLU A 56 5.72 10.91 -9.68
C GLU A 56 7.15 11.03 -10.20
N LYS A 57 7.97 11.86 -9.58
CA LYS A 57 9.39 12.06 -9.95
C LYS A 57 10.18 10.76 -9.81
N LEU A 58 10.01 10.03 -8.73
CA LEU A 58 10.69 8.75 -8.51
C LEU A 58 10.26 7.67 -9.51
N ILE A 59 8.99 7.64 -9.88
CA ILE A 59 8.50 6.75 -10.93
C ILE A 59 9.11 7.12 -12.27
N ALA A 60 9.17 8.41 -12.60
CA ALA A 60 9.67 8.91 -13.88
C ALA A 60 11.15 8.57 -14.12
N ILE A 61 11.99 8.57 -13.09
CA ILE A 61 13.41 8.19 -13.20
C ILE A 61 13.63 6.68 -13.09
N GLY A 62 12.59 5.87 -12.96
CA GLY A 62 12.70 4.43 -12.84
C GLY A 62 13.15 3.91 -11.46
N ALA A 63 13.14 4.78 -10.43
CA ALA A 63 13.52 4.39 -9.07
C ALA A 63 12.41 3.66 -8.32
N LEU A 64 11.17 3.79 -8.76
CA LEU A 64 9.98 3.29 -8.07
C LEU A 64 9.06 2.56 -9.04
N HIS A 65 9.13 1.22 -9.05
CA HIS A 65 8.24 0.35 -9.82
C HIS A 65 7.21 -0.35 -8.94
N ARG A 66 7.62 -0.77 -7.75
CA ARG A 66 6.79 -1.45 -6.75
C ARG A 66 7.08 -0.90 -5.35
N LEU A 67 6.21 -1.18 -4.39
CA LEU A 67 6.31 -0.61 -3.04
C LEU A 67 7.65 -0.89 -2.36
N GLY A 68 8.22 -2.07 -2.53
CA GLY A 68 9.52 -2.44 -1.95
C GLY A 68 10.68 -1.57 -2.43
N ASP A 69 10.57 -0.98 -3.62
CA ASP A 69 11.60 -0.10 -4.18
C ASP A 69 11.81 1.18 -3.38
N LEU A 70 10.80 1.61 -2.60
CA LEU A 70 10.95 2.72 -1.65
C LEU A 70 12.13 2.49 -0.70
N PHE A 71 12.32 1.26 -0.26
CA PHE A 71 13.40 0.89 0.67
C PHE A 71 14.75 0.64 -0.01
N ARG A 72 14.81 0.82 -1.33
CA ARG A 72 16.00 0.63 -2.17
C ARG A 72 16.42 1.91 -2.90
N ILE A 73 15.94 3.08 -2.47
CA ILE A 73 16.20 4.36 -3.16
C ILE A 73 17.68 4.74 -3.21
N GLN A 74 18.51 4.19 -2.32
CA GLN A 74 19.94 4.43 -2.32
C GLN A 74 20.63 3.93 -3.60
N GLU A 75 20.04 2.99 -4.31
CA GLU A 75 20.51 2.53 -5.63
C GLU A 75 20.40 3.63 -6.70
N HIS A 76 19.55 4.63 -6.47
CA HIS A 76 19.28 5.76 -7.37
C HIS A 76 19.66 7.11 -6.75
N LYS A 77 20.57 7.11 -5.78
CA LYS A 77 20.96 8.31 -5.03
C LYS A 77 21.30 9.51 -5.93
N ASP A 78 22.19 9.31 -6.89
CA ASP A 78 22.67 10.38 -7.75
C ASP A 78 21.55 10.98 -8.61
N GLU A 79 20.68 10.14 -9.14
CA GLU A 79 19.52 10.56 -9.94
C GLU A 79 18.50 11.32 -9.08
N ILE A 80 18.28 10.89 -7.84
CA ILE A 80 17.33 11.54 -6.91
C ILE A 80 17.84 12.91 -6.48
N ILE A 81 19.11 13.03 -6.13
CA ILE A 81 19.74 14.31 -5.74
C ILE A 81 19.68 15.33 -6.86
N ALA A 82 19.77 14.89 -8.11
CA ALA A 82 19.70 15.74 -9.30
C ALA A 82 18.27 16.21 -9.65
N LEU A 83 17.23 15.64 -9.04
CA LEU A 83 15.86 16.06 -9.28
C LEU A 83 15.59 17.48 -8.79
N GLU A 84 14.79 18.22 -9.56
CA GLU A 84 14.32 19.54 -9.15
C GLU A 84 13.58 19.48 -7.82
N GLY A 85 13.94 20.35 -6.88
CA GLY A 85 13.39 20.38 -5.53
C GLY A 85 14.03 19.37 -4.57
N PHE A 86 14.94 18.54 -5.05
CA PHE A 86 15.76 17.65 -4.25
C PHE A 86 17.20 18.16 -4.12
N GLY A 87 17.90 17.64 -3.14
CA GLY A 87 19.32 17.82 -2.90
C GLY A 87 19.77 16.80 -1.88
N GLU A 88 20.99 16.89 -1.43
CA GLU A 88 21.57 15.96 -0.46
C GLU A 88 20.75 15.91 0.85
N LYS A 89 20.33 17.07 1.37
CA LYS A 89 19.54 17.15 2.61
C LYS A 89 18.18 16.48 2.48
N SER A 90 17.45 16.76 1.41
CA SER A 90 16.13 16.15 1.15
C SER A 90 16.25 14.65 0.98
N TYR A 91 17.27 14.19 0.27
CA TYR A 91 17.57 12.77 0.11
C TYR A 91 17.85 12.09 1.46
N GLN A 92 18.72 12.68 2.28
CA GLN A 92 19.06 12.11 3.60
C GLN A 92 17.87 12.07 4.53
N LYS A 93 17.02 13.09 4.53
CA LYS A 93 15.76 13.08 5.30
C LYS A 93 14.82 11.96 4.86
N LEU A 94 14.64 11.80 3.56
CA LEU A 94 13.79 10.75 3.00
C LEU A 94 14.37 9.37 3.33
N LEU A 95 15.65 9.17 3.13
CA LEU A 95 16.32 7.91 3.46
C LEU A 95 16.16 7.55 4.94
N GLN A 96 16.34 8.50 5.84
CA GLN A 96 16.17 8.30 7.28
C GLN A 96 14.72 7.91 7.62
N ALA A 97 13.73 8.58 7.04
CA ALA A 97 12.33 8.25 7.23
C ALA A 97 12.01 6.82 6.75
N LEU A 98 12.56 6.41 5.61
CA LEU A 98 12.39 5.07 5.06
C LEU A 98 13.06 4.01 5.94
N VAL A 99 14.27 4.26 6.43
CA VAL A 99 14.98 3.34 7.34
C VAL A 99 14.20 3.15 8.64
N GLN A 100 13.66 4.21 9.21
CA GLN A 100 12.82 4.13 10.42
C GLN A 100 11.52 3.35 10.18
N SER A 101 10.91 3.52 9.02
CA SER A 101 9.65 2.85 8.67
C SER A 101 9.78 1.34 8.41
N LYS A 102 10.99 0.84 8.24
CA LYS A 102 11.23 -0.62 8.06
C LYS A 102 10.75 -1.45 9.24
N HIS A 103 10.70 -0.88 10.43
CA HIS A 103 10.14 -1.48 11.62
C HIS A 103 8.73 -0.93 11.83
N THR A 104 7.73 -1.76 11.65
CA THR A 104 6.32 -1.38 11.77
C THR A 104 5.52 -2.48 12.44
N THR A 105 4.31 -2.14 12.90
CA THR A 105 3.40 -3.14 13.45
C THR A 105 2.70 -3.92 12.35
N THR A 106 2.28 -5.14 12.66
CA THR A 106 1.51 -5.97 11.72
C THR A 106 0.21 -5.28 11.27
N ALA A 107 -0.47 -4.58 12.18
CA ALA A 107 -1.70 -3.85 11.86
C ALA A 107 -1.46 -2.70 10.87
N ARG A 108 -0.41 -1.91 11.05
CA ARG A 108 -0.04 -0.84 10.13
C ARG A 108 0.36 -1.39 8.77
N PHE A 109 1.12 -2.45 8.74
CA PHE A 109 1.51 -3.12 7.50
C PHE A 109 0.28 -3.63 6.74
N LEU A 110 -0.64 -4.31 7.41
CA LEU A 110 -1.89 -4.78 6.80
C LEU A 110 -2.67 -3.61 6.19
N TYR A 111 -2.87 -2.54 6.93
CA TYR A 111 -3.56 -1.35 6.44
C TYR A 111 -2.83 -0.73 5.24
N SER A 112 -1.51 -0.67 5.25
CA SER A 112 -0.69 -0.08 4.18
C SER A 112 -0.83 -0.78 2.83
N LEU A 113 -1.22 -2.05 2.82
CA LEU A 113 -1.38 -2.82 1.58
C LEU A 113 -2.59 -2.39 0.75
N GLY A 114 -3.55 -1.66 1.35
CA GLY A 114 -4.71 -1.16 0.63
C GLY A 114 -5.78 -2.20 0.35
N VAL A 115 -5.96 -3.19 1.24
CA VAL A 115 -7.06 -4.16 1.12
C VAL A 115 -8.39 -3.40 1.11
N PRO A 116 -9.29 -3.69 0.15
CA PRO A 116 -10.56 -2.97 0.04
C PRO A 116 -11.39 -3.02 1.33
N ASN A 117 -11.97 -1.88 1.71
CA ASN A 117 -12.85 -1.72 2.87
C ASN A 117 -12.20 -2.00 4.24
N ILE A 118 -10.88 -2.07 4.31
CA ILE A 118 -10.12 -2.21 5.56
C ILE A 118 -9.53 -0.88 5.95
N GLY A 119 -10.08 -0.25 6.99
CA GLY A 119 -9.51 0.93 7.63
C GLY A 119 -8.53 0.58 8.75
N PRO A 120 -7.92 1.58 9.41
CA PRO A 120 -6.95 1.33 10.48
C PRO A 120 -7.52 0.52 11.64
N ALA A 121 -8.76 0.81 12.04
CA ALA A 121 -9.44 0.10 13.14
C ALA A 121 -9.73 -1.36 12.79
N ASN A 122 -10.23 -1.61 11.58
CA ASN A 122 -10.49 -2.98 11.11
C ASN A 122 -9.20 -3.77 10.98
N ALA A 123 -8.12 -3.16 10.51
CA ALA A 123 -6.82 -3.81 10.45
C ALA A 123 -6.34 -4.26 11.84
N LYS A 124 -6.45 -3.41 12.85
CA LYS A 124 -6.12 -3.76 14.24
C LYS A 124 -6.96 -4.92 14.78
N MET A 125 -8.27 -4.90 14.52
CA MET A 125 -9.18 -5.97 14.96
C MET A 125 -8.82 -7.31 14.31
N ILE A 126 -8.56 -7.33 13.03
CA ILE A 126 -8.20 -8.56 12.30
C ILE A 126 -6.86 -9.10 12.80
N VAL A 127 -5.87 -8.26 12.94
CA VAL A 127 -4.54 -8.64 13.43
C VAL A 127 -4.62 -9.22 14.84
N LYS A 128 -5.35 -8.55 15.74
CA LYS A 128 -5.55 -9.02 17.10
C LYS A 128 -6.27 -10.37 17.16
N ALA A 129 -7.34 -10.52 16.38
CA ALA A 129 -8.14 -11.75 16.35
C ALA A 129 -7.34 -12.95 15.81
N LEU A 130 -6.40 -12.71 14.91
CA LEU A 130 -5.58 -13.76 14.28
C LEU A 130 -4.17 -13.89 14.92
N GLY A 131 -3.99 -13.39 16.14
CA GLY A 131 -2.80 -13.61 16.96
C GLY A 131 -1.56 -12.82 16.53
N GLN A 132 -1.72 -11.74 15.78
CA GLN A 132 -0.64 -10.90 15.27
C GLN A 132 0.39 -11.64 14.39
N ASP A 133 -0.02 -12.74 13.79
CA ASP A 133 0.78 -13.53 12.86
C ASP A 133 0.37 -13.20 11.42
N PHE A 134 1.23 -12.51 10.69
CA PHE A 134 0.92 -12.08 9.33
C PHE A 134 0.72 -13.25 8.36
N GLU A 135 1.47 -14.33 8.48
CA GLU A 135 1.28 -15.53 7.64
C GLU A 135 -0.09 -16.16 7.87
N ARG A 136 -0.56 -16.20 9.10
CA ARG A 136 -1.92 -16.64 9.41
C ARG A 136 -2.99 -15.70 8.84
N ILE A 137 -2.72 -14.38 8.92
CA ILE A 137 -3.62 -13.35 8.40
C ILE A 137 -3.78 -13.48 6.88
N ARG A 138 -2.68 -13.61 6.15
CA ARG A 138 -2.72 -13.74 4.68
C ARG A 138 -3.32 -15.04 4.18
N GLN A 139 -3.41 -16.07 5.02
CA GLN A 139 -4.00 -17.38 4.73
C GLN A 139 -5.42 -17.55 5.29
N ALA A 140 -5.97 -16.52 5.94
CA ALA A 140 -7.30 -16.59 6.54
C ALA A 140 -8.38 -16.86 5.49
N SER A 141 -9.32 -17.73 5.86
CA SER A 141 -10.50 -18.04 5.04
C SER A 141 -11.61 -17.01 5.28
N VAL A 142 -12.60 -17.01 4.40
CA VAL A 142 -13.81 -16.20 4.61
C VAL A 142 -14.48 -16.56 5.95
N GLU A 143 -14.55 -17.84 6.27
CA GLU A 143 -15.13 -18.36 7.52
C GLU A 143 -14.38 -17.81 8.74
N ASP A 144 -13.06 -17.82 8.73
CA ASP A 144 -12.24 -17.25 9.82
C ASP A 144 -12.52 -15.76 10.03
N LEU A 145 -12.64 -15.02 8.93
CA LEU A 145 -12.81 -13.56 8.95
C LEU A 145 -14.19 -13.13 9.42
N VAL A 146 -15.26 -13.83 9.01
CA VAL A 146 -16.62 -13.44 9.41
C VAL A 146 -16.91 -13.69 10.89
N GLU A 147 -16.13 -14.49 11.56
CA GLU A 147 -16.19 -14.68 13.02
C GLU A 147 -15.69 -13.45 13.79
N ILE A 148 -14.94 -12.57 13.12
CA ILE A 148 -14.43 -11.34 13.72
C ILE A 148 -15.54 -10.30 13.73
N GLU A 149 -15.85 -9.75 14.91
CA GLU A 149 -16.85 -8.69 15.05
C GLU A 149 -16.50 -7.48 14.15
N GLY A 150 -17.46 -7.03 13.38
CA GLY A 150 -17.29 -5.91 12.44
C GLY A 150 -16.79 -6.29 11.06
N VAL A 151 -16.50 -7.58 10.81
CA VAL A 151 -16.12 -8.08 9.49
C VAL A 151 -17.28 -8.88 8.90
N GLY A 152 -17.96 -8.28 7.92
CA GLY A 152 -19.03 -8.94 7.18
C GLY A 152 -18.49 -9.79 6.03
N GLU A 153 -19.39 -10.54 5.41
CA GLU A 153 -19.06 -11.47 4.31
C GLU A 153 -18.44 -10.74 3.10
N VAL A 154 -18.94 -9.54 2.75
CA VAL A 154 -18.43 -8.75 1.62
C VAL A 154 -16.97 -8.34 1.87
N ILE A 155 -16.67 -7.88 3.07
CA ILE A 155 -15.30 -7.51 3.49
C ILE A 155 -14.40 -8.74 3.49
N ALA A 156 -14.88 -9.86 4.05
CA ALA A 156 -14.12 -11.10 4.10
C ALA A 156 -13.78 -11.65 2.71
N GLN A 157 -14.74 -11.65 1.80
CA GLN A 157 -14.52 -12.09 0.41
C GLN A 157 -13.50 -11.21 -0.32
N ALA A 158 -13.60 -9.89 -0.18
CA ALA A 158 -12.65 -8.95 -0.77
C ALA A 158 -11.24 -9.12 -0.19
N PHE A 159 -11.14 -9.39 1.10
CA PHE A 159 -9.89 -9.67 1.80
C PHE A 159 -9.20 -10.91 1.26
N VAL A 160 -9.92 -12.02 1.19
CA VAL A 160 -9.40 -13.30 0.66
C VAL A 160 -8.98 -13.14 -0.81
N ALA A 161 -9.80 -12.50 -1.63
CA ALA A 161 -9.48 -12.23 -3.04
C ALA A 161 -8.19 -11.41 -3.21
N PHE A 162 -7.98 -10.42 -2.34
CA PHE A 162 -6.76 -9.61 -2.35
C PHE A 162 -5.51 -10.46 -2.13
N PHE A 163 -5.52 -11.33 -1.13
CA PHE A 163 -4.37 -12.19 -0.80
C PHE A 163 -4.20 -13.40 -1.73
N GLU A 164 -5.23 -13.78 -2.48
CA GLU A 164 -5.13 -14.81 -3.53
C GLU A 164 -4.59 -14.26 -4.86
N ASN A 165 -4.61 -12.95 -5.06
CA ASN A 165 -4.09 -12.32 -6.27
C ASN A 165 -2.58 -12.46 -6.36
N ASP A 166 -2.08 -13.02 -7.46
CA ASP A 166 -0.65 -13.33 -7.64
C ASP A 166 0.23 -12.08 -7.61
N ALA A 167 -0.19 -10.98 -8.22
CA ALA A 167 0.53 -9.72 -8.19
C ALA A 167 0.65 -9.16 -6.75
N ASN A 168 -0.39 -9.29 -5.96
CA ASN A 168 -0.37 -8.89 -4.55
C ASN A 168 0.53 -9.80 -3.71
N LYS A 169 0.53 -11.09 -3.97
CA LYS A 169 1.45 -12.04 -3.31
C LYS A 169 2.91 -11.67 -3.57
N GLU A 170 3.27 -11.41 -4.81
CA GLU A 170 4.63 -11.00 -5.19
C GLU A 170 5.03 -9.69 -4.51
N MET A 171 4.15 -8.70 -4.51
CA MET A 171 4.36 -7.42 -3.83
C MET A 171 4.61 -7.61 -2.34
N ILE A 172 3.79 -8.41 -1.67
CA ILE A 172 3.90 -8.68 -0.23
C ILE A 172 5.19 -9.43 0.09
N ASP A 173 5.52 -10.46 -0.67
CA ASP A 173 6.76 -11.23 -0.48
C ASP A 173 7.99 -10.36 -0.65
N ASP A 174 7.99 -9.47 -1.64
CA ASP A 174 9.05 -8.47 -1.82
C ASP A 174 9.14 -7.50 -0.64
N LEU A 175 8.01 -6.95 -0.17
CA LEU A 175 7.97 -6.07 1.00
C LEU A 175 8.51 -6.75 2.27
N LEU A 176 8.19 -7.99 2.50
CA LEU A 176 8.65 -8.75 3.67
C LEU A 176 10.16 -9.01 3.66
N THR A 177 10.85 -8.86 2.52
CA THR A 177 12.32 -8.89 2.46
C THR A 177 12.97 -7.62 3.00
N VAL A 178 12.25 -6.50 3.04
CA VAL A 178 12.78 -5.17 3.43
C VAL A 178 12.15 -4.60 4.69
N VAL A 179 11.00 -5.11 5.12
CA VAL A 179 10.24 -4.63 6.29
C VAL A 179 10.24 -5.70 7.39
N THR A 180 10.38 -5.27 8.62
CA THR A 180 10.27 -6.11 9.82
C THR A 180 8.98 -5.79 10.56
N LEU A 181 8.14 -6.81 10.79
CA LEU A 181 6.88 -6.67 11.50
C LEU A 181 7.06 -6.93 12.99
N GLU A 182 6.59 -5.98 13.80
CA GLU A 182 6.62 -6.06 15.25
C GLU A 182 5.22 -6.34 15.78
N LYS A 183 5.14 -7.17 16.83
CA LYS A 183 3.88 -7.39 17.54
C LYS A 183 3.65 -6.22 18.48
N GLU A 184 2.43 -5.71 18.53
CA GLU A 184 2.05 -4.73 19.55
C GLU A 184 2.04 -5.44 20.93
N GLU A 185 2.63 -4.83 21.93
CA GLU A 185 2.48 -5.28 23.31
C GLU A 185 1.02 -5.11 23.74
N GLN A 186 0.48 -6.13 24.43
CA GLN A 186 -0.89 -6.12 24.93
C GLN A 186 -1.02 -5.23 26.17
#